data_9f4fbafc9755a17bc31988af6eca1018
#
_entry.id   9f4fbafc9755a17bc31988af6eca1018
#
_cell.length_a   1.000
_cell.length_b   1.000
_cell.length_c   1.000
_cell.angle_alpha   90.00
_cell.angle_beta   90.00
_cell.angle_gamma   90.00
#
_symmetry.space_group_name_H-M   'P 1'
#
loop_
_entity.id
_entity.type
_entity.pdbx_description
1 polymer ?
#
loop_
_entity_poly.entity_id
_entity_poly.type
_entity_poly.pdbx_seq_one_letter_code
_entity_poly.pdbx_strand_id
1 'polypeptide(L)'
;MAGDGGKPDAGSPTGPGADSYVTMVARAKALIPELRDRASKTEELRRLPPETERDLHDAGLFRIVQPKRVGGAELDYVALVDCADALGQADASVAWNFANLASHHWMLGMFDRQAQDAVWGRDADALIASSFIFPAGRARKADGGYVLRGHWPFSSGVESCDWNMLAGVVASDDEADGIEYRLFLLNRSEYRINDTWNATGLCGTGSNDVWVEDAFVAQSMTVAVSDLTGGPTPGSVVNPNALYALPVFSLFPYVLSGVGLGNAQACLDDYVEFARHRASTYNRAKVSDLQTTQIKIAEASAKIDAARLVMRTNCIDAMNLSLIHI
;
A
#
# COMPACT_ATOMS: atom_id res chain seq x y z
N MET A 1 -33.08 -46.54 17.73
CA MET A 1 -32.95 -45.80 16.45
C MET A 1 -32.83 -44.35 16.81
N ALA A 2 -31.61 -43.84 16.91
CA ALA A 2 -31.31 -42.44 17.14
C ALA A 2 -30.68 -41.86 15.90
N GLY A 3 -31.32 -40.86 15.30
CA GLY A 3 -30.85 -40.16 14.14
C GLY A 3 -29.73 -39.16 14.49
N ASP A 4 -28.64 -39.35 13.80
CA ASP A 4 -27.46 -38.48 13.83
C ASP A 4 -27.77 -37.17 13.11
N GLY A 5 -27.77 -36.08 13.85
CA GLY A 5 -27.97 -34.71 13.35
C GLY A 5 -26.65 -34.09 12.95
N GLY A 6 -26.20 -34.37 11.72
CA GLY A 6 -25.05 -33.71 11.12
C GLY A 6 -25.26 -32.17 11.04
N LYS A 7 -24.36 -31.41 11.67
CA LYS A 7 -24.25 -29.97 11.45
C LYS A 7 -23.85 -29.67 9.99
N PRO A 8 -24.46 -28.67 9.35
CA PRO A 8 -23.98 -28.25 8.03
C PRO A 8 -22.60 -27.64 8.16
N ASP A 9 -21.68 -28.19 7.41
CA ASP A 9 -20.33 -27.70 7.14
C ASP A 9 -20.45 -26.30 6.51
N ALA A 10 -19.90 -25.29 7.14
CA ALA A 10 -19.83 -23.94 6.62
C ALA A 10 -18.77 -23.96 5.48
N GLY A 11 -19.24 -24.27 4.27
CA GLY A 11 -18.40 -24.32 3.08
C GLY A 11 -17.73 -22.99 2.83
N SER A 12 -16.39 -22.98 2.88
CA SER A 12 -15.55 -21.92 2.36
C SER A 12 -15.94 -21.59 0.92
N PRO A 13 -16.09 -20.31 0.53
CA PRO A 13 -16.38 -19.93 -0.85
C PRO A 13 -15.09 -19.97 -1.69
N THR A 14 -14.65 -21.15 -2.08
CA THR A 14 -13.58 -21.33 -3.06
C THR A 14 -14.16 -21.72 -4.40
N GLY A 15 -14.72 -20.72 -5.13
CA GLY A 15 -14.98 -20.84 -6.55
C GLY A 15 -13.77 -20.29 -7.34
N PRO A 16 -13.33 -20.91 -8.45
CA PRO A 16 -12.30 -20.36 -9.32
C PRO A 16 -12.82 -19.06 -9.97
N GLY A 17 -12.29 -17.89 -9.51
CA GLY A 17 -12.66 -16.59 -10.03
C GLY A 17 -12.94 -15.50 -8.99
N ALA A 18 -12.98 -15.83 -7.69
CA ALA A 18 -13.33 -14.84 -6.65
C ALA A 18 -12.30 -13.70 -6.52
N ASP A 19 -10.99 -13.97 -6.69
CA ASP A 19 -9.91 -13.02 -6.49
C ASP A 19 -9.01 -12.86 -7.73
N SER A 20 -9.63 -12.59 -8.87
CA SER A 20 -8.92 -12.24 -10.11
C SER A 20 -8.59 -10.74 -10.16
N TYR A 21 -7.61 -10.37 -11.01
CA TYR A 21 -7.32 -8.97 -11.32
C TYR A 21 -8.60 -8.15 -11.63
N VAL A 22 -9.45 -8.68 -12.54
CA VAL A 22 -10.70 -7.99 -12.96
C VAL A 22 -11.64 -7.79 -11.77
N THR A 23 -11.77 -8.81 -10.93
CA THR A 23 -12.65 -8.78 -9.75
C THR A 23 -12.15 -7.76 -8.72
N MET A 24 -10.85 -7.72 -8.43
CA MET A 24 -10.29 -6.79 -7.44
C MET A 24 -10.41 -5.33 -7.89
N VAL A 25 -10.11 -5.03 -9.15
CA VAL A 25 -10.30 -3.68 -9.70
C VAL A 25 -11.78 -3.29 -9.72
N ALA A 26 -12.70 -4.23 -10.00
CA ALA A 26 -14.14 -3.96 -9.94
C ALA A 26 -14.61 -3.67 -8.50
N ARG A 27 -14.12 -4.42 -7.50
CA ARG A 27 -14.42 -4.16 -6.08
C ARG A 27 -13.90 -2.78 -5.63
N ALA A 28 -12.68 -2.41 -6.00
CA ALA A 28 -12.13 -1.09 -5.72
C ALA A 28 -13.00 0.03 -6.33
N LYS A 29 -13.44 -0.13 -7.58
CA LYS A 29 -14.34 0.82 -8.23
C LYS A 29 -15.73 0.89 -7.59
N ALA A 30 -16.24 -0.22 -7.10
CA ALA A 30 -17.55 -0.28 -6.45
C ALA A 30 -17.59 0.52 -5.14
N LEU A 31 -16.45 0.72 -4.48
CA LEU A 31 -16.36 1.53 -3.24
C LEU A 31 -16.34 3.04 -3.49
N ILE A 32 -16.14 3.51 -4.73
CA ILE A 32 -15.97 4.95 -5.03
C ILE A 32 -17.09 5.82 -4.47
N PRO A 33 -18.38 5.50 -4.64
CA PRO A 33 -19.45 6.36 -4.13
C PRO A 33 -19.40 6.54 -2.61
N GLU A 34 -19.28 5.45 -1.85
CA GLU A 34 -19.27 5.46 -0.40
C GLU A 34 -18.01 6.16 0.16
N LEU A 35 -16.87 5.99 -0.50
CA LEU A 35 -15.63 6.66 -0.10
C LEU A 35 -15.70 8.17 -0.34
N ARG A 36 -16.28 8.62 -1.47
CA ARG A 36 -16.51 10.05 -1.74
C ARG A 36 -17.43 10.66 -0.70
N ASP A 37 -18.52 9.98 -0.34
CA ASP A 37 -19.48 10.47 0.66
C ASP A 37 -18.83 10.62 2.05
N ARG A 38 -17.79 9.82 2.35
CA ARG A 38 -17.07 9.84 3.63
C ARG A 38 -15.80 10.71 3.62
N ALA A 39 -15.40 11.30 2.48
CA ALA A 39 -14.14 12.02 2.35
C ALA A 39 -13.95 13.12 3.41
N SER A 40 -15.00 13.94 3.67
CA SER A 40 -14.94 14.96 4.73
C SER A 40 -14.69 14.35 6.11
N LYS A 41 -15.31 13.22 6.43
CA LYS A 41 -15.11 12.52 7.69
C LYS A 41 -13.70 11.96 7.81
N THR A 42 -13.14 11.45 6.71
CA THR A 42 -11.76 10.95 6.64
C THR A 42 -10.76 12.08 6.96
N GLU A 43 -10.94 13.26 6.38
CA GLU A 43 -10.11 14.43 6.65
C GLU A 43 -10.25 14.92 8.10
N GLU A 44 -11.48 15.02 8.64
CA GLU A 44 -11.74 15.44 10.02
C GLU A 44 -11.13 14.51 11.06
N LEU A 45 -11.24 13.19 10.85
CA LEU A 45 -10.67 12.17 11.73
C LEU A 45 -9.14 12.08 11.64
N ARG A 46 -8.54 12.60 10.58
CA ARG A 46 -7.11 12.47 10.26
C ARG A 46 -6.62 11.01 10.26
N ARG A 47 -7.50 10.08 9.89
CA ARG A 47 -7.25 8.64 9.74
C ARG A 47 -8.41 8.00 8.99
N LEU A 48 -8.26 6.73 8.61
CA LEU A 48 -9.37 5.98 8.04
C LEU A 48 -10.54 5.89 9.05
N PRO A 49 -11.78 6.19 8.64
CA PRO A 49 -12.96 5.81 9.40
C PRO A 49 -13.02 4.29 9.57
N PRO A 50 -13.46 3.75 10.73
CA PRO A 50 -13.55 2.30 10.94
C PRO A 50 -14.40 1.56 9.90
N GLU A 51 -15.45 2.20 9.39
CA GLU A 51 -16.28 1.64 8.32
C GLU A 51 -15.53 1.57 6.98
N THR A 52 -14.69 2.55 6.65
CA THR A 52 -13.87 2.55 5.44
C THR A 52 -12.79 1.46 5.50
N GLU A 53 -12.15 1.29 6.66
CA GLU A 53 -11.18 0.22 6.88
C GLU A 53 -11.84 -1.16 6.71
N ARG A 54 -13.03 -1.35 7.30
CA ARG A 54 -13.81 -2.58 7.15
C ARG A 54 -14.20 -2.85 5.70
N ASP A 55 -14.67 -1.84 4.96
CA ASP A 55 -15.05 -2.00 3.56
C ASP A 55 -13.85 -2.45 2.68
N LEU A 56 -12.63 -1.94 2.96
CA LEU A 56 -11.41 -2.35 2.27
C LEU A 56 -11.02 -3.81 2.62
N HIS A 57 -11.18 -4.23 3.89
CA HIS A 57 -10.98 -5.62 4.31
C HIS A 57 -12.01 -6.56 3.68
N ASP A 58 -13.30 -6.23 3.74
CA ASP A 58 -14.39 -7.04 3.20
C ASP A 58 -14.28 -7.20 1.68
N ALA A 59 -13.77 -6.18 0.99
CA ALA A 59 -13.43 -6.23 -0.43
C ALA A 59 -12.17 -7.06 -0.74
N GLY A 60 -11.38 -7.47 0.27
CA GLY A 60 -10.14 -8.22 0.14
C GLY A 60 -8.97 -7.39 -0.39
N LEU A 61 -9.09 -6.06 -0.42
CA LEU A 61 -8.14 -5.19 -1.10
C LEU A 61 -6.78 -5.14 -0.42
N PHE A 62 -6.71 -5.19 0.92
CA PHE A 62 -5.41 -5.22 1.61
C PHE A 62 -4.60 -6.48 1.31
N ARG A 63 -5.26 -7.58 0.89
CA ARG A 63 -4.64 -8.89 0.65
C ARG A 63 -4.32 -9.17 -0.83
N ILE A 64 -4.43 -8.15 -1.70
CA ILE A 64 -4.30 -8.28 -3.15
C ILE A 64 -2.95 -8.86 -3.61
N VAL A 65 -1.85 -8.51 -2.93
CA VAL A 65 -0.48 -8.97 -3.21
C VAL A 65 0.12 -9.83 -2.07
N GLN A 66 -0.71 -10.21 -1.11
CA GLN A 66 -0.34 -11.13 -0.04
C GLN A 66 -0.23 -12.56 -0.60
N PRO A 67 0.70 -13.41 -0.08
CA PRO A 67 0.87 -14.77 -0.56
C PRO A 67 -0.37 -15.64 -0.41
N LYS A 68 -0.66 -16.44 -1.44
CA LYS A 68 -1.78 -17.42 -1.42
C LYS A 68 -1.70 -18.39 -0.25
N ARG A 69 -0.49 -18.80 0.15
CA ARG A 69 -0.29 -19.73 1.28
C ARG A 69 -0.88 -19.24 2.61
N VAL A 70 -1.07 -17.92 2.76
CA VAL A 70 -1.70 -17.30 3.92
C VAL A 70 -3.06 -16.69 3.60
N GLY A 71 -3.65 -17.07 2.46
CA GLY A 71 -5.00 -16.68 2.04
C GLY A 71 -5.08 -15.37 1.27
N GLY A 72 -3.95 -14.80 0.81
CA GLY A 72 -3.93 -13.65 -0.08
C GLY A 72 -4.27 -14.01 -1.53
N ALA A 73 -4.53 -12.98 -2.34
CA ALA A 73 -4.85 -13.15 -3.76
C ALA A 73 -3.59 -13.40 -4.62
N GLU A 74 -2.42 -12.92 -4.19
CA GLU A 74 -1.12 -13.07 -4.86
C GLU A 74 -1.20 -12.68 -6.35
N LEU A 75 -1.81 -11.52 -6.61
CA LEU A 75 -1.94 -10.99 -7.96
C LEU A 75 -0.66 -10.26 -8.39
N ASP A 76 -0.50 -10.10 -9.69
CA ASP A 76 0.60 -9.31 -10.26
C ASP A 76 0.55 -7.87 -9.75
N TYR A 77 1.73 -7.24 -9.62
CA TYR A 77 1.90 -5.92 -9.01
C TYR A 77 1.03 -4.83 -9.66
N VAL A 78 0.74 -4.93 -10.96
CA VAL A 78 -0.14 -4.00 -11.69
C VAL A 78 -1.54 -3.93 -11.10
N ALA A 79 -2.05 -5.02 -10.50
CA ALA A 79 -3.38 -5.03 -9.87
C ALA A 79 -3.44 -4.07 -8.67
N LEU A 80 -2.36 -4.00 -7.89
CA LEU A 80 -2.24 -3.08 -6.76
C LEU A 80 -2.26 -1.61 -7.24
N VAL A 81 -1.52 -1.30 -8.31
CA VAL A 81 -1.45 0.04 -8.91
C VAL A 81 -2.81 0.48 -9.45
N ASP A 82 -3.51 -0.41 -10.16
CA ASP A 82 -4.82 -0.10 -10.74
C ASP A 82 -5.93 0.05 -9.67
N CYS A 83 -5.83 -0.68 -8.56
CA CYS A 83 -6.72 -0.48 -7.43
C CYS A 83 -6.44 0.86 -6.72
N ALA A 84 -5.17 1.27 -6.60
CA ALA A 84 -4.80 2.57 -6.06
C ALA A 84 -5.30 3.73 -6.94
N ASP A 85 -5.20 3.61 -8.28
CA ASP A 85 -5.78 4.56 -9.25
C ASP A 85 -7.32 4.62 -9.07
N ALA A 86 -8.00 3.48 -8.96
CA ALA A 86 -9.44 3.46 -8.78
C ALA A 86 -9.88 4.13 -7.46
N LEU A 87 -9.26 3.79 -6.33
CA LEU A 87 -9.56 4.38 -5.02
C LEU A 87 -9.20 5.87 -4.96
N GLY A 88 -8.11 6.29 -5.64
CA GLY A 88 -7.69 7.67 -5.75
C GLY A 88 -8.71 8.58 -6.45
N GLN A 89 -9.62 8.02 -7.24
CA GLN A 89 -10.75 8.73 -7.83
C GLN A 89 -11.85 9.07 -6.82
N ALA A 90 -11.83 8.42 -5.65
CA ALA A 90 -12.79 8.66 -4.59
C ALA A 90 -12.23 9.59 -3.51
N ASP A 91 -11.12 9.17 -2.89
CA ASP A 91 -10.46 9.84 -1.77
C ASP A 91 -8.96 9.51 -1.79
N ALA A 92 -8.12 10.53 -1.95
CA ALA A 92 -6.68 10.36 -2.04
C ALA A 92 -6.06 9.88 -0.70
N SER A 93 -6.63 10.24 0.45
CA SER A 93 -6.17 9.76 1.76
C SER A 93 -6.43 8.26 1.94
N VAL A 94 -7.61 7.79 1.54
CA VAL A 94 -7.97 6.37 1.56
C VAL A 94 -7.08 5.58 0.62
N ALA A 95 -6.92 6.06 -0.62
CA ALA A 95 -6.06 5.40 -1.62
C ALA A 95 -4.60 5.35 -1.19
N TRP A 96 -4.09 6.38 -0.52
CA TRP A 96 -2.73 6.41 0.01
C TRP A 96 -2.52 5.38 1.12
N ASN A 97 -3.48 5.27 2.06
CA ASN A 97 -3.44 4.22 3.09
C ASN A 97 -3.50 2.83 2.46
N PHE A 98 -4.44 2.60 1.54
CA PHE A 98 -4.50 1.34 0.79
C PHE A 98 -3.17 1.02 0.10
N ALA A 99 -2.61 1.97 -0.65
CA ALA A 99 -1.37 1.79 -1.41
C ALA A 99 -0.20 1.38 -0.50
N ASN A 100 -0.06 2.03 0.65
CA ASN A 100 0.97 1.68 1.62
C ASN A 100 0.70 0.33 2.28
N LEU A 101 -0.46 0.18 2.94
CA LEU A 101 -0.74 -0.97 3.79
C LEU A 101 -0.82 -2.28 2.98
N ALA A 102 -1.41 -2.26 1.78
CA ALA A 102 -1.42 -3.43 0.91
C ALA A 102 -0.03 -3.78 0.36
N SER A 103 0.80 -2.79 0.00
CA SER A 103 2.17 -3.05 -0.46
C SER A 103 3.04 -3.69 0.60
N HIS A 104 2.79 -3.44 1.88
CA HIS A 104 3.58 -4.01 2.95
C HIS A 104 3.36 -5.52 3.10
N HIS A 105 2.22 -6.06 2.67
CA HIS A 105 2.04 -7.51 2.53
C HIS A 105 2.94 -8.10 1.44
N TRP A 106 3.11 -7.40 0.31
CA TRP A 106 4.09 -7.80 -0.71
C TRP A 106 5.52 -7.79 -0.15
N MET A 107 5.90 -6.72 0.54
CA MET A 107 7.24 -6.61 1.15
C MET A 107 7.46 -7.66 2.23
N LEU A 108 6.48 -7.91 3.12
CA LEU A 108 6.58 -8.95 4.15
C LEU A 108 6.77 -10.34 3.52
N GLY A 109 6.18 -10.60 2.35
CA GLY A 109 6.42 -11.82 1.59
C GLY A 109 7.88 -12.09 1.22
N MET A 110 8.74 -11.06 1.27
CA MET A 110 10.18 -11.13 1.01
C MET A 110 11.05 -11.34 2.27
N PHE A 111 10.47 -11.17 3.46
CA PHE A 111 11.16 -11.42 4.73
C PHE A 111 11.32 -12.92 4.99
N ASP A 112 12.15 -13.24 5.98
CA ASP A 112 12.26 -14.61 6.49
C ASP A 112 10.87 -15.18 6.88
N ARG A 113 10.71 -16.51 6.74
CA ARG A 113 9.49 -17.21 7.10
C ARG A 113 9.04 -16.92 8.53
N GLN A 114 9.97 -16.78 9.48
CA GLN A 114 9.62 -16.52 10.89
C GLN A 114 8.93 -15.16 11.07
N ALA A 115 9.36 -14.12 10.33
CA ALA A 115 8.67 -12.83 10.33
C ALA A 115 7.25 -12.95 9.77
N GLN A 116 7.10 -13.66 8.65
CA GLN A 116 5.81 -13.89 8.03
C GLN A 116 4.86 -14.67 8.95
N ASP A 117 5.35 -15.72 9.61
CA ASP A 117 4.57 -16.54 10.56
C ASP A 117 4.23 -15.76 11.84
N ALA A 118 5.09 -14.82 12.28
CA ALA A 118 4.82 -13.95 13.44
C ALA A 118 3.64 -13.00 13.17
N VAL A 119 3.51 -12.49 11.95
CA VAL A 119 2.41 -11.59 11.54
C VAL A 119 1.18 -12.43 11.16
N TRP A 120 1.26 -13.15 10.06
CA TRP A 120 0.11 -13.81 9.45
C TRP A 120 -0.34 -15.10 10.18
N GLY A 121 0.53 -15.71 10.99
CA GLY A 121 0.15 -16.84 11.83
C GLY A 121 -0.77 -16.45 12.99
N ARG A 122 -0.81 -15.17 13.37
CA ARG A 122 -1.74 -14.64 14.37
C ARG A 122 -3.00 -14.08 13.73
N ASP A 123 -2.81 -13.26 12.71
CA ASP A 123 -3.88 -12.61 11.97
C ASP A 123 -3.45 -12.39 10.52
N ALA A 124 -4.13 -13.05 9.59
CA ALA A 124 -3.87 -12.90 8.16
C ALA A 124 -4.29 -11.52 7.63
N ASP A 125 -5.13 -10.80 8.34
CA ASP A 125 -5.63 -9.46 8.01
C ASP A 125 -4.88 -8.34 8.76
N ALA A 126 -3.86 -8.67 9.58
CA ALA A 126 -3.03 -7.70 10.31
C ALA A 126 -2.42 -6.67 9.36
N LEU A 127 -2.63 -5.39 9.63
CA LEU A 127 -2.08 -4.29 8.84
C LEU A 127 -0.67 -3.91 9.32
N ILE A 128 0.14 -3.46 8.36
CA ILE A 128 1.54 -3.12 8.57
C ILE A 128 1.77 -1.71 8.04
N ALA A 129 2.13 -0.77 8.91
CA ALA A 129 2.59 0.56 8.52
C ALA A 129 4.07 0.56 8.12
N SER A 130 4.60 1.68 7.66
CA SER A 130 6.04 1.86 7.47
C SER A 130 6.48 3.30 7.58
N SER A 131 7.79 3.48 7.79
CA SER A 131 8.50 4.71 7.41
C SER A 131 9.90 4.35 6.91
N PHE A 132 10.14 4.63 5.62
CA PHE A 132 11.40 4.28 4.95
C PHE A 132 12.40 5.44 4.92
N ILE A 133 12.43 6.23 5.98
CA ILE A 133 13.41 7.32 6.17
C ILE A 133 14.65 6.74 6.87
N PHE A 134 15.58 6.17 6.11
CA PHE A 134 16.72 5.44 6.63
C PHE A 134 17.53 6.21 7.68
N PRO A 135 17.86 7.51 7.50
CA PRO A 135 18.62 8.26 8.51
C PRO A 135 17.90 8.43 9.86
N ALA A 136 16.58 8.21 9.91
CA ALA A 136 15.79 8.34 11.13
C ALA A 136 16.06 7.21 12.12
N GLY A 137 16.41 6.00 11.62
CA GLY A 137 16.70 4.82 12.41
C GLY A 137 18.19 4.53 12.55
N ARG A 138 18.61 4.17 13.76
CA ARG A 138 19.95 3.69 14.07
C ARG A 138 19.86 2.34 14.74
N ALA A 139 20.53 1.35 14.19
CA ALA A 139 20.61 0.02 14.76
C ALA A 139 22.06 -0.37 15.04
N ARG A 140 22.29 -1.09 16.13
CA ARG A 140 23.56 -1.74 16.44
C ARG A 140 23.37 -3.25 16.45
N LYS A 141 24.36 -4.00 16.01
CA LYS A 141 24.35 -5.47 16.07
C LYS A 141 24.29 -5.93 17.53
N ALA A 142 23.54 -6.98 17.79
CA ALA A 142 23.42 -7.66 19.07
C ALA A 142 23.33 -9.18 18.80
N ASP A 143 23.52 -9.99 19.86
CA ASP A 143 23.42 -11.45 19.71
C ASP A 143 22.00 -11.84 19.23
N GLY A 144 21.94 -12.54 18.09
CA GLY A 144 20.69 -12.97 17.47
C GLY A 144 19.87 -11.89 16.76
N GLY A 145 20.36 -10.63 16.67
CA GLY A 145 19.60 -9.55 16.00
C GLY A 145 20.22 -8.17 16.14
N TYR A 146 19.39 -7.19 16.37
CA TYR A 146 19.75 -5.78 16.43
C TYR A 146 19.03 -5.07 17.57
N VAL A 147 19.63 -3.99 18.08
CA VAL A 147 18.93 -3.02 18.92
C VAL A 147 18.72 -1.76 18.10
N LEU A 148 17.43 -1.45 17.86
CA LEU A 148 16.98 -0.34 17.05
C LEU A 148 16.49 0.82 17.92
N ARG A 149 16.84 2.05 17.53
CA ARG A 149 16.34 3.29 18.11
C ARG A 149 16.14 4.34 17.04
N GLY A 150 15.19 5.24 17.22
CA GLY A 150 14.99 6.33 16.27
C GLY A 150 13.64 7.03 16.41
N HIS A 151 13.48 8.02 15.53
CA HIS A 151 12.27 8.80 15.37
C HIS A 151 11.96 8.94 13.88
N TRP A 152 10.88 8.31 13.45
CA TRP A 152 10.46 8.28 12.04
C TRP A 152 9.21 9.12 11.85
N PRO A 153 9.25 10.18 11.03
CA PRO A 153 8.05 10.85 10.57
C PRO A 153 7.35 10.05 9.45
N PHE A 154 6.10 10.44 9.19
CA PHE A 154 5.32 9.98 8.04
C PHE A 154 4.99 8.47 8.01
N SER A 155 4.68 7.87 9.15
CA SER A 155 4.17 6.50 9.20
C SER A 155 2.66 6.49 8.87
N SER A 156 2.33 6.45 7.57
CA SER A 156 0.96 6.53 7.07
C SER A 156 0.11 5.34 7.53
N GLY A 157 -1.10 5.60 8.01
CA GLY A 157 -2.05 4.56 8.45
C GLY A 157 -1.66 3.87 9.75
N VAL A 158 -0.64 4.34 10.47
CA VAL A 158 -0.07 3.66 11.64
C VAL A 158 -1.07 3.41 12.78
N GLU A 159 -2.12 4.22 12.89
CA GLU A 159 -3.17 4.04 13.90
C GLU A 159 -4.03 2.76 13.66
N SER A 160 -4.11 2.30 12.42
CA SER A 160 -4.82 1.09 12.03
C SER A 160 -3.93 -0.16 12.04
N CYS A 161 -2.65 -0.05 12.44
CA CYS A 161 -1.67 -1.12 12.24
C CYS A 161 -1.21 -1.77 13.53
N ASP A 162 -1.10 -3.11 13.50
CA ASP A 162 -0.49 -3.91 14.56
C ASP A 162 1.03 -4.05 14.42
N TRP A 163 1.55 -3.74 13.24
CA TRP A 163 2.95 -3.86 12.87
C TRP A 163 3.46 -2.62 12.16
N ASN A 164 4.79 -2.42 12.20
CA ASN A 164 5.43 -1.31 11.48
C ASN A 164 6.78 -1.77 10.90
N MET A 165 7.02 -1.47 9.61
CA MET A 165 8.32 -1.65 8.95
C MET A 165 9.09 -0.34 9.01
N LEU A 166 10.14 -0.28 9.81
CA LEU A 166 10.95 0.91 9.98
C LEU A 166 12.32 0.74 9.32
N ALA A 167 12.69 1.71 8.48
CA ALA A 167 14.00 1.72 7.86
C ALA A 167 15.08 2.21 8.82
N GLY A 168 16.26 1.65 8.76
CA GLY A 168 17.36 2.10 9.59
C GLY A 168 18.73 1.80 9.00
N VAL A 169 19.72 2.46 9.58
CA VAL A 169 21.13 2.28 9.29
C VAL A 169 21.77 1.45 10.40
N VAL A 170 22.41 0.36 10.02
CA VAL A 170 23.16 -0.47 10.96
C VAL A 170 24.57 0.11 11.09
N ALA A 171 24.95 0.44 12.32
CA ALA A 171 26.32 0.86 12.62
C ALA A 171 27.26 -0.34 12.44
N SER A 172 28.35 -0.14 11.72
CA SER A 172 29.48 -1.07 11.69
C SER A 172 30.57 -0.58 12.65
N ASP A 173 31.19 -1.50 13.35
CA ASP A 173 32.37 -1.22 14.20
C ASP A 173 33.65 -1.07 13.34
N ASP A 174 33.59 -1.50 12.07
CA ASP A 174 34.68 -1.36 11.08
C ASP A 174 34.25 -0.42 9.96
N GLU A 175 34.97 0.69 9.77
CA GLU A 175 34.70 1.65 8.69
C GLU A 175 34.85 1.00 7.28
N ALA A 176 35.56 -0.12 7.16
CA ALA A 176 35.73 -0.87 5.93
C ALA A 176 34.47 -1.63 5.49
N ASP A 177 33.55 -1.95 6.41
CA ASP A 177 32.32 -2.72 6.12
C ASP A 177 31.24 -1.90 5.40
N GLY A 178 31.39 -0.58 5.30
CA GLY A 178 30.41 0.30 4.68
C GLY A 178 29.14 0.50 5.52
N ILE A 179 28.15 1.12 4.92
CA ILE A 179 26.85 1.39 5.54
C ILE A 179 25.85 0.31 5.12
N GLU A 180 25.30 -0.42 6.08
CA GLU A 180 24.21 -1.37 5.84
C GLU A 180 22.86 -0.70 6.11
N TYR A 181 21.94 -0.79 5.12
CA TYR A 181 20.56 -0.36 5.25
C TYR A 181 19.65 -1.57 5.44
N ARG A 182 18.73 -1.50 6.42
CA ARG A 182 17.80 -2.58 6.72
C ARG A 182 16.39 -2.07 6.96
N LEU A 183 15.40 -2.92 6.72
CA LEU A 183 14.04 -2.78 7.22
C LEU A 183 13.90 -3.67 8.47
N PHE A 184 13.25 -3.10 9.47
CA PHE A 184 12.99 -3.72 10.78
C PHE A 184 11.49 -3.82 10.97
N LEU A 185 10.98 -5.02 11.23
CA LEU A 185 9.57 -5.27 11.49
C LEU A 185 9.32 -5.31 13.00
N LEU A 186 8.53 -4.39 13.51
CA LEU A 186 8.20 -4.22 14.92
C LEU A 186 6.72 -4.45 15.16
N ASN A 187 6.39 -5.08 16.31
CA ASN A 187 5.02 -5.18 16.78
C ASN A 187 4.56 -3.87 17.42
N ARG A 188 3.26 -3.64 17.50
CA ARG A 188 2.63 -2.42 18.03
C ARG A 188 3.13 -2.02 19.42
N SER A 189 3.51 -2.99 20.24
CA SER A 189 4.01 -2.77 21.61
C SER A 189 5.46 -2.24 21.69
N GLU A 190 6.21 -2.29 20.56
CA GLU A 190 7.65 -1.96 20.52
C GLU A 190 7.90 -0.53 20.06
N TYR A 191 6.85 0.22 19.71
CA TYR A 191 6.95 1.62 19.28
C TYR A 191 5.83 2.48 19.84
N ARG A 192 6.09 3.79 19.93
CA ARG A 192 5.09 4.80 20.29
C ARG A 192 4.70 5.61 19.08
N ILE A 193 3.40 5.90 18.95
CA ILE A 193 2.86 6.82 17.96
C ILE A 193 2.72 8.20 18.63
N ASN A 194 3.18 9.25 17.94
CA ASN A 194 2.94 10.62 18.32
C ASN A 194 1.99 11.25 17.31
N ASP A 195 0.91 11.85 17.79
CA ASP A 195 -0.06 12.58 16.97
C ASP A 195 0.55 13.90 16.48
N THR A 196 1.21 13.85 15.31
CA THR A 196 1.93 14.96 14.71
C THR A 196 1.37 15.36 13.34
N TRP A 197 0.49 14.52 12.74
CA TRP A 197 0.03 14.74 11.39
C TRP A 197 -1.05 15.81 11.30
N ASN A 198 -0.65 17.07 11.11
CA ASN A 198 -1.52 18.23 10.91
C ASN A 198 -1.20 18.89 9.56
N ALA A 199 -1.76 18.34 8.49
CA ALA A 199 -1.50 18.75 7.11
C ALA A 199 -2.69 19.52 6.54
N THR A 200 -2.47 20.27 5.44
CA THR A 200 -3.52 20.99 4.71
C THR A 200 -4.23 20.13 3.65
N GLY A 201 -3.77 18.92 3.42
CA GLY A 201 -4.34 17.91 2.53
C GLY A 201 -3.79 16.54 2.88
N LEU A 202 -4.47 15.48 2.44
CA LEU A 202 -4.18 14.11 2.84
C LEU A 202 -4.21 13.93 4.37
N CYS A 203 -5.07 14.66 5.07
CA CYS A 203 -5.18 14.58 6.53
C CYS A 203 -5.55 13.16 6.96
N GLY A 204 -6.46 12.51 6.22
CA GLY A 204 -6.94 11.16 6.48
C GLY A 204 -5.89 10.06 6.34
N THR A 205 -4.66 10.37 5.89
CA THR A 205 -3.58 9.38 5.89
C THR A 205 -3.06 9.06 7.28
N GLY A 206 -3.27 9.94 8.27
CA GLY A 206 -2.78 9.75 9.63
C GLY A 206 -1.28 9.45 9.68
N SER A 207 -0.49 10.19 8.88
CA SER A 207 0.95 9.94 8.71
C SER A 207 1.73 10.43 9.93
N ASN A 208 1.38 9.91 11.09
CA ASN A 208 1.95 10.26 12.38
C ASN A 208 3.41 9.83 12.53
N ASP A 209 4.11 10.45 13.48
CA ASP A 209 5.46 10.07 13.83
C ASP A 209 5.50 8.83 14.72
N VAL A 210 6.58 8.07 14.58
CA VAL A 210 6.84 6.85 15.36
C VAL A 210 8.19 6.96 16.07
N TRP A 211 8.21 6.56 17.35
CA TRP A 211 9.41 6.51 18.19
C TRP A 211 9.70 5.09 18.64
N VAL A 212 10.97 4.71 18.60
CA VAL A 212 11.50 3.46 19.14
C VAL A 212 12.66 3.79 20.08
N GLU A 213 12.62 3.23 21.29
CA GLU A 213 13.64 3.39 22.32
C GLU A 213 14.32 2.06 22.58
N ASP A 214 15.46 1.80 21.92
CA ASP A 214 16.30 0.61 22.12
C ASP A 214 15.53 -0.74 22.10
N ALA A 215 14.66 -0.93 21.09
CA ALA A 215 13.97 -2.19 20.90
C ALA A 215 14.90 -3.26 20.30
N PHE A 216 14.89 -4.46 20.90
CA PHE A 216 15.56 -5.61 20.30
C PHE A 216 14.71 -6.18 19.16
N VAL A 217 15.29 -6.28 17.96
CA VAL A 217 14.66 -6.86 16.78
C VAL A 217 15.48 -8.07 16.34
N ALA A 218 14.87 -9.26 16.38
CA ALA A 218 15.55 -10.49 15.96
C ALA A 218 15.96 -10.41 14.50
N GLN A 219 17.07 -11.08 14.14
CA GLN A 219 17.58 -11.13 12.76
C GLN A 219 16.50 -11.53 11.75
N SER A 220 15.67 -12.52 12.07
CA SER A 220 14.57 -13.01 11.23
C SER A 220 13.44 -11.98 11.02
N MET A 221 13.32 -10.97 11.89
CA MET A 221 12.37 -9.87 11.78
C MET A 221 12.93 -8.69 10.98
N THR A 222 14.01 -8.89 10.27
CA THR A 222 14.67 -7.85 9.45
C THR A 222 14.99 -8.36 8.05
N VAL A 223 15.14 -7.43 7.10
CA VAL A 223 15.64 -7.72 5.76
C VAL A 223 16.63 -6.64 5.34
N ALA A 224 17.75 -7.02 4.72
CA ALA A 224 18.69 -6.04 4.17
C ALA A 224 18.11 -5.41 2.89
N VAL A 225 18.35 -4.12 2.69
CA VAL A 225 17.88 -3.43 1.46
C VAL A 225 18.54 -4.01 0.22
N SER A 226 19.78 -4.52 0.33
CA SER A 226 20.46 -5.23 -0.75
C SER A 226 19.70 -6.46 -1.24
N ASP A 227 18.94 -7.13 -0.38
CA ASP A 227 18.13 -8.30 -0.73
C ASP A 227 16.81 -7.92 -1.43
N LEU A 228 16.47 -6.62 -1.48
CA LEU A 228 15.24 -6.07 -2.05
C LEU A 228 15.45 -5.34 -3.39
N THR A 229 16.58 -5.58 -4.04
CA THR A 229 16.97 -4.93 -5.30
C THR A 229 16.55 -5.70 -6.56
N GLY A 230 15.86 -6.81 -6.38
CA GLY A 230 15.43 -7.74 -7.43
C GLY A 230 16.19 -9.08 -7.34
N GLY A 231 15.48 -10.17 -7.60
CA GLY A 231 16.00 -11.54 -7.47
C GLY A 231 15.58 -12.23 -6.17
N PRO A 232 16.20 -13.37 -5.83
CA PRO A 232 15.86 -14.14 -4.64
C PRO A 232 15.96 -13.33 -3.35
N THR A 233 14.96 -13.47 -2.48
CA THR A 233 14.90 -12.83 -1.16
C THR A 233 14.89 -13.90 -0.05
N PRO A 234 15.07 -13.55 1.24
CA PRO A 234 14.89 -14.52 2.33
C PRO A 234 13.54 -15.24 2.31
N GLY A 235 12.49 -14.55 1.83
CA GLY A 235 11.13 -15.10 1.70
C GLY A 235 10.94 -16.05 0.51
N SER A 236 11.83 -16.07 -0.47
CA SER A 236 11.72 -16.89 -1.68
C SER A 236 11.63 -18.40 -1.40
N VAL A 237 12.13 -18.86 -0.23
CA VAL A 237 12.04 -20.25 0.22
C VAL A 237 10.57 -20.71 0.36
N VAL A 238 9.68 -19.81 0.76
CA VAL A 238 8.25 -20.11 0.99
C VAL A 238 7.31 -19.43 0.01
N ASN A 239 7.78 -18.39 -0.67
CA ASN A 239 7.02 -17.63 -1.67
C ASN A 239 7.80 -17.61 -3.01
N PRO A 240 7.70 -18.66 -3.83
CA PRO A 240 8.48 -18.78 -5.06
C PRO A 240 7.93 -17.94 -6.23
N ASN A 241 6.82 -17.22 -6.05
CA ASN A 241 6.24 -16.39 -7.10
C ASN A 241 7.17 -15.20 -7.43
N ALA A 242 7.30 -14.89 -8.72
CA ALA A 242 8.08 -13.77 -9.26
C ALA A 242 7.76 -12.42 -8.61
N LEU A 243 6.53 -12.25 -8.11
CA LEU A 243 6.10 -11.08 -7.35
C LEU A 243 7.04 -10.75 -6.19
N TYR A 244 7.54 -11.79 -5.46
CA TYR A 244 8.41 -11.61 -4.28
C TYR A 244 9.91 -11.55 -4.62
N ALA A 245 10.23 -11.45 -5.92
CA ALA A 245 11.57 -11.20 -6.43
C ALA A 245 11.69 -9.84 -7.13
N LEU A 246 10.65 -9.01 -7.08
CA LEU A 246 10.65 -7.67 -7.68
C LEU A 246 11.47 -6.66 -6.85
N PRO A 247 12.13 -5.67 -7.50
CA PRO A 247 12.89 -4.63 -6.81
C PRO A 247 11.97 -3.65 -6.07
N VAL A 248 11.97 -3.69 -4.73
CA VAL A 248 11.03 -2.95 -3.88
C VAL A 248 11.07 -1.46 -4.14
N PHE A 249 12.23 -0.83 -4.00
CA PHE A 249 12.36 0.64 -4.08
C PHE A 249 12.25 1.19 -5.50
N SER A 250 12.32 0.33 -6.52
CA SER A 250 12.05 0.71 -7.91
C SER A 250 10.55 0.66 -8.24
N LEU A 251 9.77 -0.25 -7.62
CA LEU A 251 8.36 -0.45 -7.93
C LEU A 251 7.40 0.19 -6.92
N PHE A 252 7.76 0.26 -5.64
CA PHE A 252 6.90 0.87 -4.62
C PHE A 252 6.41 2.29 -4.99
N PRO A 253 7.21 3.19 -5.61
CA PRO A 253 6.71 4.49 -6.07
C PRO A 253 5.56 4.43 -7.07
N TYR A 254 5.40 3.34 -7.83
CA TYR A 254 4.32 3.22 -8.81
C TYR A 254 2.94 3.14 -8.18
N VAL A 255 2.78 2.38 -7.08
CA VAL A 255 1.48 2.32 -6.39
C VAL A 255 1.11 3.66 -5.78
N LEU A 256 2.07 4.40 -5.23
CA LEU A 256 1.85 5.75 -4.70
C LEU A 256 1.49 6.74 -5.83
N SER A 257 2.13 6.60 -7.00
CA SER A 257 1.80 7.39 -8.18
C SER A 257 0.42 7.04 -8.75
N GLY A 258 -0.04 5.79 -8.57
CA GLY A 258 -1.41 5.37 -8.89
C GLY A 258 -2.46 6.21 -8.17
N VAL A 259 -2.24 6.53 -6.90
CA VAL A 259 -3.10 7.44 -6.13
C VAL A 259 -3.19 8.81 -6.80
N GLY A 260 -2.03 9.36 -7.22
CA GLY A 260 -1.98 10.65 -7.94
C GLY A 260 -2.73 10.63 -9.26
N LEU A 261 -2.65 9.52 -10.02
CA LEU A 261 -3.40 9.36 -11.29
C LEU A 261 -4.90 9.34 -11.05
N GLY A 262 -5.37 8.59 -10.05
CA GLY A 262 -6.78 8.54 -9.67
C GLY A 262 -7.31 9.89 -9.27
N ASN A 263 -6.58 10.62 -8.43
CA ASN A 263 -6.95 11.97 -8.01
C ASN A 263 -6.97 12.96 -9.20
N ALA A 264 -6.01 12.87 -10.12
CA ALA A 264 -5.99 13.69 -11.33
C ALA A 264 -7.20 13.39 -12.24
N GLN A 265 -7.60 12.12 -12.36
CA GLN A 265 -8.80 11.73 -13.10
C GLN A 265 -10.05 12.30 -12.45
N ALA A 266 -10.21 12.19 -11.13
CA ALA A 266 -11.34 12.76 -10.40
C ALA A 266 -11.45 14.28 -10.60
N CYS A 267 -10.34 14.99 -10.47
CA CYS A 267 -10.30 16.44 -10.72
C CYS A 267 -10.72 16.79 -12.15
N LEU A 268 -10.30 15.99 -13.13
CA LEU A 268 -10.68 16.20 -14.53
C LEU A 268 -12.18 15.98 -14.74
N ASP A 269 -12.73 14.89 -14.18
CA ASP A 269 -14.14 14.53 -14.31
C ASP A 269 -15.03 15.59 -13.63
N ASP A 270 -14.68 16.03 -12.42
CA ASP A 270 -15.38 17.08 -11.70
C ASP A 270 -15.33 18.43 -12.45
N TYR A 271 -14.18 18.75 -13.07
CA TYR A 271 -14.06 19.95 -13.89
C TYR A 271 -14.91 19.87 -15.18
N VAL A 272 -14.95 18.70 -15.82
CA VAL A 272 -15.79 18.48 -17.01
C VAL A 272 -17.27 18.67 -16.67
N GLU A 273 -17.70 18.11 -15.53
CA GLU A 273 -19.09 18.28 -15.07
C GLU A 273 -19.40 19.74 -14.72
N PHE A 274 -18.50 20.41 -13.98
CA PHE A 274 -18.61 21.85 -13.72
C PHE A 274 -18.71 22.67 -15.03
N ALA A 275 -17.84 22.41 -16.01
CA ALA A 275 -17.81 23.16 -17.26
C ALA A 275 -19.09 23.01 -18.10
N ARG A 276 -19.76 21.85 -18.03
CA ARG A 276 -21.04 21.59 -18.71
C ARG A 276 -22.17 22.49 -18.22
N HIS A 277 -22.19 22.80 -16.93
CA HIS A 277 -23.26 23.53 -16.27
C HIS A 277 -22.94 25.01 -16.03
N ARG A 278 -21.68 25.42 -16.10
CA ARG A 278 -21.23 26.78 -15.86
C ARG A 278 -21.36 27.66 -17.08
N ALA A 279 -22.00 28.83 -16.90
CA ALA A 279 -21.98 29.92 -17.87
C ALA A 279 -21.07 31.06 -17.40
N SER A 280 -20.39 31.70 -18.36
CA SER A 280 -19.58 32.91 -18.11
C SER A 280 -20.48 34.05 -17.64
N THR A 281 -20.07 34.74 -16.58
CA THR A 281 -20.78 35.92 -16.06
C THR A 281 -20.71 37.12 -17.01
N TYR A 282 -19.72 37.18 -17.89
CA TYR A 282 -19.48 38.31 -18.78
C TYR A 282 -20.31 38.24 -20.07
N ASN A 283 -20.39 37.08 -20.71
CA ASN A 283 -21.02 36.93 -22.02
C ASN A 283 -22.07 35.80 -22.10
N ARG A 284 -22.38 35.16 -20.97
CA ARG A 284 -23.30 34.03 -20.87
C ARG A 284 -22.95 32.80 -21.71
N ALA A 285 -21.77 32.79 -22.35
CA ALA A 285 -21.30 31.60 -23.07
C ALA A 285 -21.09 30.44 -22.06
N LYS A 286 -21.41 29.21 -22.45
CA LYS A 286 -21.11 28.04 -21.64
C LYS A 286 -19.59 27.85 -21.58
N VAL A 287 -19.07 27.52 -20.41
CA VAL A 287 -17.65 27.27 -20.22
C VAL A 287 -17.18 26.10 -21.09
N SER A 288 -18.03 25.08 -21.28
CA SER A 288 -17.79 23.96 -22.17
C SER A 288 -17.60 24.32 -23.63
N ASP A 289 -18.18 25.45 -24.10
CA ASP A 289 -18.10 25.88 -25.49
C ASP A 289 -16.82 26.69 -25.80
N LEU A 290 -16.06 27.05 -24.75
CA LEU A 290 -14.81 27.78 -24.93
C LEU A 290 -13.71 26.83 -25.45
N GLN A 291 -13.13 27.17 -26.58
CA GLN A 291 -12.06 26.39 -27.20
C GLN A 291 -10.88 26.15 -26.26
N THR A 292 -10.52 27.14 -25.44
CA THR A 292 -9.44 27.02 -24.44
C THR A 292 -9.76 25.97 -23.38
N THR A 293 -11.03 25.87 -22.95
CA THR A 293 -11.49 24.84 -22.00
C THR A 293 -11.39 23.45 -22.63
N GLN A 294 -11.87 23.29 -23.86
CA GLN A 294 -11.82 22.01 -24.57
C GLN A 294 -10.40 21.53 -24.79
N ILE A 295 -9.48 22.42 -25.19
CA ILE A 295 -8.05 22.10 -25.35
C ILE A 295 -7.45 21.65 -24.02
N LYS A 296 -7.70 22.36 -22.91
CA LYS A 296 -7.17 22.01 -21.60
C LYS A 296 -7.68 20.66 -21.07
N ILE A 297 -8.96 20.36 -21.29
CA ILE A 297 -9.54 19.05 -20.96
C ILE A 297 -8.86 17.95 -21.78
N ALA A 298 -8.72 18.14 -23.11
CA ALA A 298 -8.08 17.16 -23.97
C ALA A 298 -6.60 16.92 -23.61
N GLU A 299 -5.85 17.99 -23.33
CA GLU A 299 -4.44 17.89 -22.88
C GLU A 299 -4.33 17.14 -21.56
N ALA A 300 -5.19 17.43 -20.58
CA ALA A 300 -5.18 16.77 -19.28
C ALA A 300 -5.52 15.27 -19.41
N SER A 301 -6.60 14.94 -20.15
CA SER A 301 -6.98 13.56 -20.43
C SER A 301 -5.85 12.77 -21.08
N ALA A 302 -5.24 13.32 -22.14
CA ALA A 302 -4.15 12.65 -22.84
C ALA A 302 -2.93 12.39 -21.93
N LYS A 303 -2.60 13.33 -21.03
CA LYS A 303 -1.49 13.18 -20.07
C LYS A 303 -1.78 12.08 -19.03
N ILE A 304 -3.00 12.05 -18.49
CA ILE A 304 -3.42 11.03 -17.53
C ILE A 304 -3.37 9.65 -18.19
N ASP A 305 -3.92 9.51 -19.39
CA ASP A 305 -3.95 8.24 -20.13
C ASP A 305 -2.53 7.76 -20.49
N ALA A 306 -1.67 8.67 -20.94
CA ALA A 306 -0.28 8.33 -21.25
C ALA A 306 0.49 7.88 -20.00
N ALA A 307 0.34 8.58 -18.87
CA ALA A 307 0.98 8.22 -17.62
C ALA A 307 0.49 6.86 -17.11
N ARG A 308 -0.83 6.61 -17.15
CA ARG A 308 -1.44 5.32 -16.79
C ARG A 308 -0.89 4.19 -17.64
N LEU A 309 -0.82 4.38 -18.96
CA LEU A 309 -0.30 3.37 -19.89
C LEU A 309 1.17 3.03 -19.57
N VAL A 310 2.04 4.04 -19.40
CA VAL A 310 3.45 3.86 -19.10
C VAL A 310 3.63 3.12 -17.76
N MET A 311 2.91 3.53 -16.71
CA MET A 311 3.00 2.90 -15.40
C MET A 311 2.60 1.43 -15.45
N ARG A 312 1.48 1.12 -16.08
CA ARG A 312 0.99 -0.25 -16.25
C ARG A 312 1.96 -1.12 -17.03
N THR A 313 2.47 -0.60 -18.16
CA THR A 313 3.46 -1.32 -19.00
C THR A 313 4.71 -1.65 -18.19
N ASN A 314 5.26 -0.67 -17.45
CA ASN A 314 6.46 -0.89 -16.65
C ASN A 314 6.23 -1.94 -15.54
N CYS A 315 5.07 -1.95 -14.88
CA CYS A 315 4.75 -2.98 -13.87
C CYS A 315 4.62 -4.37 -14.48
N ILE A 316 3.99 -4.50 -15.66
CA ILE A 316 3.85 -5.76 -16.38
C ILE A 316 5.22 -6.25 -16.85
N ASP A 317 6.04 -5.38 -17.41
CA ASP A 317 7.39 -5.72 -17.89
C ASP A 317 8.29 -6.15 -16.74
N ALA A 318 8.20 -5.49 -15.56
CA ALA A 318 8.93 -5.89 -14.36
C ALA A 318 8.56 -7.33 -13.91
N MET A 319 7.26 -7.68 -13.93
CA MET A 319 6.83 -9.05 -13.65
C MET A 319 7.39 -10.05 -14.65
N ASN A 320 7.32 -9.73 -15.95
CA ASN A 320 7.85 -10.61 -17.01
C ASN A 320 9.37 -10.81 -16.90
N LEU A 321 10.12 -9.74 -16.59
CA LEU A 321 11.58 -9.81 -16.39
C LEU A 321 11.94 -10.63 -15.16
N SER A 322 11.19 -10.51 -14.07
CA SER A 322 11.39 -11.32 -12.86
C SER A 322 11.19 -12.81 -13.13
N LEU A 323 10.24 -13.18 -13.99
CA LEU A 323 10.02 -14.58 -14.41
C LEU A 323 11.20 -15.17 -15.18
N ILE A 324 11.96 -14.35 -15.91
CA ILE A 324 13.12 -14.82 -16.69
C ILE A 324 14.31 -15.15 -15.76
N HIS A 325 14.39 -14.50 -14.59
CA HIS A 325 15.50 -14.66 -13.64
C HIS A 325 15.23 -15.73 -12.56
N ILE A 326 14.06 -16.32 -12.53
CA ILE A 326 13.72 -17.48 -11.67
C ILE A 326 13.95 -18.78 -12.41
#